data_d4277bde25c9d8a06a1aaefcf0be0cfd
#
_entry.id   d4277bde25c9d8a06a1aaefcf0be0cfd
#
_cell.length_a   1.000
_cell.length_b   1.000
_cell.length_c   1.000
_cell.angle_alpha   90.00
_cell.angle_beta   90.00
_cell.angle_gamma   90.00
#
_symmetry.space_group_name_H-M   'P 1'
#
loop_
_entity.id
_entity.type
_entity.pdbx_description
1 polymer ?
#
loop_
_entity_poly.entity_id
_entity_poly.type
_entity_poly.pdbx_seq_one_letter_code
_entity_poly.pdbx_strand_id
1 'polypeptide(L)'
;MSLKKVLMLSFAALAAGGSLSAQNLIVGADFTTRFDNREYANNDFNESQTLFSARFTPRIGVEWMEKNRLIFGVDLLQNFGQHNGAREPFLSDVKPLIYYQFNSKNVQANAGIFDRKELLGDYSRAFFSDSTAFYHNRLSGFLGHYKSTERENTYVEMAIDWEGMYSEQSREMFRIISAGRYTLERGFYFGYAFSMFHFAGSKLNENVTDNLLVNPYAGWGFNAFFDFDIKAGFLFACLLYTSDAADE
;
A
#
# COMPACT_ATOMS: atom_id res chain seq x y z
N MET A 1 18.25 -9.65 28.16
CA MET A 1 19.25 -8.78 27.53
C MET A 1 18.54 -7.47 27.17
N SER A 2 19.07 -6.30 27.57
CA SER A 2 18.34 -5.02 27.38
C SER A 2 18.27 -4.67 25.88
N LEU A 3 17.14 -4.16 25.42
CA LEU A 3 16.88 -3.72 24.05
C LEU A 3 18.00 -2.81 23.48
N LYS A 4 18.58 -1.97 24.36
CA LYS A 4 19.74 -1.13 24.03
C LYS A 4 20.98 -1.94 23.64
N LYS A 5 21.23 -3.10 24.28
CA LYS A 5 22.37 -3.97 23.96
C LYS A 5 22.16 -4.72 22.66
N VAL A 6 20.92 -5.09 22.34
CA VAL A 6 20.57 -5.72 21.06
C VAL A 6 20.73 -4.76 19.91
N LEU A 7 20.26 -3.50 20.07
CA LEU A 7 20.44 -2.46 19.06
C LEU A 7 21.93 -2.11 18.83
N MET A 8 22.74 -1.99 19.90
CA MET A 8 24.17 -1.73 19.75
C MET A 8 24.95 -2.87 19.11
N LEU A 9 24.60 -4.12 19.43
CA LEU A 9 25.21 -5.30 18.79
C LEU A 9 24.83 -5.41 17.30
N SER A 10 23.60 -5.07 16.95
CA SER A 10 23.15 -5.06 15.54
C SER A 10 23.86 -3.97 14.73
N PHE A 11 24.08 -2.79 15.32
CA PHE A 11 24.85 -1.70 14.69
C PHE A 11 26.35 -2.04 14.58
N ALA A 12 26.93 -2.69 15.59
CA ALA A 12 28.33 -3.12 15.58
C ALA A 12 28.61 -4.25 14.58
N ALA A 13 27.66 -5.17 14.41
CA ALA A 13 27.77 -6.25 13.42
C ALA A 13 27.67 -5.74 11.96
N LEU A 14 26.89 -4.70 11.70
CA LEU A 14 26.86 -4.00 10.41
C LEU A 14 28.16 -3.22 10.12
N ALA A 15 28.85 -2.73 11.16
CA ALA A 15 30.12 -1.98 11.01
C ALA A 15 31.36 -2.87 10.87
N ALA A 16 31.30 -4.16 11.27
CA ALA A 16 32.44 -5.08 11.30
C ALA A 16 32.55 -6.00 10.05
N GLY A 17 31.61 -5.94 9.12
CA GLY A 17 31.65 -6.70 7.87
C GLY A 17 32.56 -6.05 6.83
N GLY A 18 33.69 -6.69 6.55
CA GLY A 18 34.79 -6.27 5.68
C GLY A 18 34.38 -5.57 4.39
N SER A 19 35.34 -4.85 3.79
CA SER A 19 35.33 -4.04 2.55
C SER A 19 34.13 -4.29 1.61
N LEU A 20 32.95 -3.79 1.96
CA LEU A 20 31.78 -3.76 1.10
C LEU A 20 31.97 -2.59 0.13
N SER A 21 32.38 -2.93 -1.11
CA SER A 21 32.41 -1.97 -2.19
C SER A 21 31.07 -1.26 -2.32
N ALA A 22 31.07 0.07 -2.18
CA ALA A 22 29.98 0.98 -2.49
C ALA A 22 28.64 0.63 -1.83
N GLN A 23 28.54 0.87 -0.52
CA GLN A 23 27.25 1.03 0.16
C GLN A 23 26.87 2.50 0.15
N ASN A 24 25.70 2.80 -0.38
CA ASN A 24 25.15 4.15 -0.32
C ASN A 24 24.18 4.26 0.85
N LEU A 25 24.32 5.32 1.64
CA LEU A 25 23.35 5.67 2.67
C LEU A 25 22.14 6.33 2.00
N ILE A 26 20.95 5.82 2.29
CA ILE A 26 19.68 6.43 1.88
C ILE A 26 19.10 7.17 3.08
N VAL A 27 18.76 8.45 2.90
CA VAL A 27 18.01 9.24 3.88
C VAL A 27 16.88 9.94 3.16
N GLY A 28 15.69 9.88 3.70
CA GLY A 28 14.52 10.52 3.12
C GLY A 28 13.44 10.79 4.14
N ALA A 29 12.50 11.66 3.78
CA ALA A 29 11.31 11.89 4.56
C ALA A 29 10.16 12.33 3.63
N ASP A 30 8.96 11.86 3.94
CA ASP A 30 7.74 12.37 3.32
C ASP A 30 6.93 13.15 4.36
N PHE A 31 6.34 14.26 3.93
CA PHE A 31 5.39 15.02 4.73
C PHE A 31 4.13 15.25 3.92
N THR A 32 2.99 14.89 4.49
CA THR A 32 1.69 15.02 3.83
C THR A 32 0.66 15.54 4.81
N THR A 33 -0.16 16.47 4.40
CA THR A 33 -1.33 16.93 5.16
C THR A 33 -2.59 16.55 4.40
N ARG A 34 -3.66 16.26 5.15
CA ARG A 34 -4.97 16.00 4.61
C ARG A 34 -6.01 16.84 5.34
N PHE A 35 -6.76 17.61 4.57
CA PHE A 35 -7.97 18.29 5.02
C PHE A 35 -9.15 17.69 4.25
N ASP A 36 -10.16 17.21 4.95
CA ASP A 36 -11.34 16.58 4.38
C ASP A 36 -12.58 17.07 5.13
N ASN A 37 -13.34 17.96 4.50
CA ASN A 37 -14.59 18.44 5.02
C ASN A 37 -15.73 17.72 4.33
N ARG A 38 -16.55 17.02 5.11
CA ARG A 38 -17.72 16.26 4.65
C ARG A 38 -18.94 16.81 5.30
N GLU A 39 -19.84 17.36 4.51
CA GLU A 39 -21.10 17.89 4.96
C GLU A 39 -22.25 17.12 4.32
N TYR A 40 -23.05 16.48 5.14
CA TYR A 40 -24.21 15.72 4.71
C TYR A 40 -25.46 16.30 5.34
N ALA A 41 -26.47 16.62 4.53
CA ALA A 41 -27.77 17.06 5.02
C ALA A 41 -28.77 15.90 4.92
N ASN A 42 -29.56 15.69 5.97
CA ASN A 42 -30.65 14.69 6.04
C ASN A 42 -30.18 13.27 5.63
N ASN A 43 -29.07 12.83 6.19
CA ASN A 43 -28.45 11.54 5.87
C ASN A 43 -28.18 10.75 7.14
N ASP A 44 -28.88 9.63 7.31
CA ASP A 44 -28.76 8.76 8.48
C ASP A 44 -27.53 7.81 8.39
N PHE A 45 -26.85 7.75 7.24
CA PHE A 45 -25.75 6.81 7.01
C PHE A 45 -24.37 7.43 7.20
N ASN A 46 -24.24 8.75 7.03
CA ASN A 46 -22.96 9.44 7.12
C ASN A 46 -23.08 10.68 8.00
N GLU A 47 -22.18 10.81 8.95
CA GLU A 47 -22.07 11.99 9.81
C GLU A 47 -21.23 13.07 9.13
N SER A 48 -21.68 14.34 9.29
CA SER A 48 -20.87 15.48 8.88
C SER A 48 -19.66 15.59 9.79
N GLN A 49 -18.47 15.68 9.20
CA GLN A 49 -17.22 15.76 9.94
C GLN A 49 -16.14 16.49 9.15
N THR A 50 -15.28 17.19 9.85
CA THR A 50 -14.06 17.76 9.30
C THR A 50 -12.87 17.03 9.88
N LEU A 51 -12.04 16.45 9.00
CA LEU A 51 -10.83 15.75 9.35
C LEU A 51 -9.63 16.57 8.89
N PHE A 52 -8.75 16.91 9.81
CA PHE A 52 -7.47 17.53 9.49
C PHE A 52 -6.34 16.74 10.14
N SER A 53 -5.40 16.30 9.33
CA SER A 53 -4.32 15.42 9.78
C SER A 53 -3.02 15.76 9.08
N ALA A 54 -1.91 15.51 9.76
CA ALA A 54 -0.57 15.57 9.19
C ALA A 54 0.13 14.22 9.40
N ARG A 55 0.92 13.82 8.42
CA ARG A 55 1.72 12.60 8.42
C ARG A 55 3.16 12.94 8.08
N PHE A 56 4.10 12.39 8.85
CA PHE A 56 5.52 12.51 8.62
C PHE A 56 6.18 11.15 8.67
N THR A 57 6.91 10.79 7.61
CA THR A 57 7.51 9.47 7.45
C THR A 57 9.01 9.60 7.15
N PRO A 58 9.86 9.82 8.18
CA PRO A 58 11.31 9.77 8.03
C PRO A 58 11.78 8.32 7.80
N ARG A 59 12.81 8.17 6.97
CA ARG A 59 13.40 6.88 6.63
C ARG A 59 14.91 6.98 6.48
N ILE A 60 15.59 5.89 6.81
CA ILE A 60 17.01 5.67 6.60
C ILE A 60 17.20 4.26 6.01
N GLY A 61 18.20 4.08 5.19
CA GLY A 61 18.48 2.79 4.61
C GLY A 61 19.88 2.68 4.06
N VAL A 62 20.21 1.50 3.60
CA VAL A 62 21.46 1.20 2.91
C VAL A 62 21.17 0.59 1.55
N GLU A 63 21.92 1.01 0.54
CA GLU A 63 21.89 0.44 -0.80
C GLU A 63 23.21 -0.25 -1.07
N TRP A 64 23.17 -1.44 -1.68
CA TRP A 64 24.35 -2.17 -2.13
C TRP A 64 24.11 -2.79 -3.51
N MET A 65 25.19 -2.98 -4.26
CA MET A 65 25.16 -3.48 -5.63
C MET A 65 24.19 -2.69 -6.54
N GLU A 66 23.93 -1.42 -6.25
CA GLU A 66 23.06 -0.50 -7.01
C GLU A 66 21.60 -0.96 -7.21
N LYS A 67 21.22 -2.07 -6.60
CA LYS A 67 19.92 -2.74 -6.82
C LYS A 67 19.20 -3.13 -5.54
N ASN A 68 19.94 -3.33 -4.48
CA ASN A 68 19.41 -3.86 -3.23
C ASN A 68 19.35 -2.76 -2.19
N ARG A 69 18.23 -2.64 -1.50
CA ARG A 69 18.02 -1.64 -0.44
C ARG A 69 17.39 -2.28 0.76
N LEU A 70 17.87 -1.95 1.92
CA LEU A 70 17.19 -2.25 3.18
C LEU A 70 16.82 -0.92 3.83
N ILE A 71 15.54 -0.70 4.04
CA ILE A 71 14.99 0.58 4.48
C ILE A 71 14.28 0.39 5.81
N PHE A 72 14.56 1.33 6.72
CA PHE A 72 13.93 1.46 8.01
C PHE A 72 13.32 2.85 8.13
N GLY A 73 12.17 2.95 8.74
CA GLY A 73 11.50 4.22 8.95
C GLY A 73 10.43 4.11 10.02
N VAL A 74 9.78 5.22 10.25
CA VAL A 74 8.61 5.31 11.12
C VAL A 74 7.60 6.24 10.47
N ASP A 75 6.36 5.85 10.51
CA ASP A 75 5.25 6.65 10.02
C ASP A 75 4.51 7.23 11.22
N LEU A 76 4.50 8.54 11.30
CA LEU A 76 3.96 9.35 12.37
C LEU A 76 2.72 10.08 11.88
N LEU A 77 1.56 9.77 12.45
CA LEU A 77 0.30 10.43 12.13
C LEU A 77 -0.16 11.28 13.30
N GLN A 78 -0.52 12.53 13.02
CA GLN A 78 -1.19 13.42 13.94
C GLN A 78 -2.52 13.87 13.36
N ASN A 79 -3.61 13.60 14.06
CA ASN A 79 -4.92 14.17 13.78
C ASN A 79 -5.11 15.42 14.63
N PHE A 80 -5.61 16.49 14.01
CA PHE A 80 -5.85 17.75 14.72
C PHE A 80 -7.31 17.84 15.17
N GLY A 81 -7.54 18.53 16.28
CA GLY A 81 -8.89 18.79 16.80
C GLY A 81 -9.57 17.57 17.42
N GLN A 82 -8.85 16.52 17.77
CA GLN A 82 -9.41 15.42 18.55
C GLN A 82 -9.77 15.89 19.94
N HIS A 83 -11.02 15.69 20.31
CA HIS A 83 -11.55 16.11 21.60
C HIS A 83 -11.96 14.92 22.42
N ASN A 84 -11.81 15.04 23.72
CA ASN A 84 -12.82 14.56 24.69
C ASN A 84 -12.26 14.45 26.10
N GLY A 85 -11.45 15.43 26.54
CA GLY A 85 -11.00 15.52 27.93
C GLY A 85 -10.04 14.41 28.38
N ALA A 86 -9.73 13.45 27.52
CA ALA A 86 -8.67 12.49 27.72
C ALA A 86 -7.34 13.12 27.34
N ARG A 87 -6.28 12.74 28.06
CA ARG A 87 -4.91 13.16 27.72
C ARG A 87 -4.57 12.59 26.34
N GLU A 88 -4.60 13.46 25.34
CA GLU A 88 -4.26 13.04 23.97
C GLU A 88 -2.79 12.63 23.90
N PRO A 89 -2.48 11.49 23.28
CA PRO A 89 -1.10 11.17 22.98
C PRO A 89 -0.51 12.23 22.03
N PHE A 90 0.76 12.51 22.14
CA PHE A 90 1.48 13.45 21.26
C PHE A 90 1.31 13.13 19.77
N LEU A 91 1.16 11.84 19.44
CA LEU A 91 0.87 11.34 18.09
C LEU A 91 -0.36 10.44 18.14
N SER A 92 -1.22 10.57 17.14
CA SER A 92 -2.43 9.75 17.02
C SER A 92 -2.12 8.31 16.62
N ASP A 93 -1.07 8.10 15.82
CA ASP A 93 -0.63 6.76 15.41
C ASP A 93 0.87 6.77 15.08
N VAL A 94 1.55 5.67 15.41
CA VAL A 94 2.97 5.45 15.15
C VAL A 94 3.17 4.04 14.64
N LYS A 95 3.62 3.89 13.40
CA LYS A 95 3.80 2.58 12.78
C LYS A 95 5.20 2.39 12.20
N PRO A 96 5.78 1.19 12.29
CA PRO A 96 7.08 0.91 11.69
C PRO A 96 7.00 0.88 10.16
N LEU A 97 8.12 1.19 9.54
CA LEU A 97 8.42 0.95 8.14
C LEU A 97 9.72 0.17 8.09
N ILE A 98 9.68 -1.03 7.54
CA ILE A 98 10.85 -1.89 7.41
C ILE A 98 10.67 -2.82 6.21
N TYR A 99 11.50 -2.67 5.21
CA TYR A 99 11.41 -3.50 4.03
C TYR A 99 12.73 -3.62 3.28
N TYR A 100 12.88 -4.75 2.63
CA TYR A 100 13.86 -4.98 1.60
C TYR A 100 13.26 -4.58 0.24
N GLN A 101 14.05 -3.91 -0.59
CA GLN A 101 13.71 -3.57 -1.97
C GLN A 101 14.81 -4.03 -2.91
N PHE A 102 14.43 -4.82 -3.91
CA PHE A 102 15.23 -5.06 -5.10
C PHE A 102 14.75 -4.13 -6.21
N ASN A 103 15.65 -3.43 -6.86
CA ASN A 103 15.33 -2.50 -7.93
C ASN A 103 16.31 -2.66 -9.09
N SER A 104 15.79 -2.99 -10.26
CA SER A 104 16.55 -3.08 -11.51
C SER A 104 15.90 -2.18 -12.56
N LYS A 105 16.45 -2.16 -13.78
CA LYS A 105 15.94 -1.33 -14.87
C LYS A 105 14.44 -1.53 -15.14
N ASN A 106 13.97 -2.78 -15.05
CA ASN A 106 12.61 -3.16 -15.42
C ASN A 106 11.80 -3.78 -14.27
N VAL A 107 12.46 -4.27 -13.22
CA VAL A 107 11.81 -5.04 -12.14
C VAL A 107 12.10 -4.39 -10.81
N GLN A 108 11.05 -4.21 -10.01
CA GLN A 108 11.17 -3.91 -8.59
C GLN A 108 10.42 -4.97 -7.81
N ALA A 109 10.98 -5.34 -6.66
CA ALA A 109 10.31 -6.20 -5.69
C ALA A 109 10.54 -5.65 -4.28
N ASN A 110 9.49 -5.60 -3.48
CA ASN A 110 9.54 -5.18 -2.09
C ASN A 110 9.05 -6.32 -1.19
N ALA A 111 9.67 -6.47 -0.01
CA ALA A 111 9.26 -7.44 1.00
C ALA A 111 9.35 -6.80 2.39
N GLY A 112 8.27 -6.81 3.15
CA GLY A 112 8.17 -6.23 4.49
C GLY A 112 7.02 -5.25 4.63
N ILE A 113 7.21 -4.18 5.40
CA ILE A 113 6.23 -3.12 5.60
C ILE A 113 6.70 -1.88 4.84
N PHE A 114 6.02 -1.55 3.75
CA PHE A 114 6.39 -0.47 2.81
C PHE A 114 5.21 0.41 2.44
N ASP A 115 5.48 1.56 1.82
CA ASP A 115 4.44 2.50 1.42
C ASP A 115 3.60 1.98 0.27
N ARG A 116 2.28 2.18 0.33
CA ARG A 116 1.34 1.88 -0.76
C ARG A 116 1.65 2.66 -2.05
N LYS A 117 2.32 3.80 -1.96
CA LYS A 117 2.78 4.59 -3.12
C LYS A 117 3.79 3.86 -4.02
N GLU A 118 4.35 2.74 -3.57
CA GLU A 118 5.19 1.87 -4.38
C GLU A 118 4.40 1.10 -5.47
N LEU A 119 3.06 1.05 -5.35
CA LEU A 119 2.21 0.52 -6.41
C LEU A 119 2.23 1.44 -7.64
N LEU A 120 2.28 0.84 -8.84
CA LEU A 120 2.26 1.54 -10.13
C LEU A 120 0.85 1.67 -10.69
N GLY A 121 -0.07 0.81 -10.23
CA GLY A 121 -1.38 0.61 -10.82
C GLY A 121 -2.27 1.84 -10.78
N ASP A 122 -3.05 2.00 -11.84
CA ASP A 122 -4.10 3.01 -11.96
C ASP A 122 -5.38 2.48 -11.29
N TYR A 123 -5.39 2.51 -9.96
CA TYR A 123 -6.51 2.07 -9.14
C TYR A 123 -7.53 3.19 -9.00
N SER A 124 -8.77 2.92 -9.39
CA SER A 124 -9.87 3.86 -9.15
C SER A 124 -10.18 3.99 -7.64
N ARG A 125 -10.95 5.02 -7.28
CA ARG A 125 -11.38 5.23 -5.88
C ARG A 125 -12.19 4.09 -5.29
N ALA A 126 -12.73 3.18 -6.11
CA ALA A 126 -13.39 1.96 -5.65
C ALA A 126 -12.43 0.96 -5.00
N PHE A 127 -11.16 0.96 -5.43
CA PHE A 127 -10.09 0.15 -4.82
C PHE A 127 -9.48 0.86 -3.61
N PHE A 128 -9.07 2.10 -3.80
CA PHE A 128 -8.43 2.92 -2.77
C PHE A 128 -9.02 4.32 -2.79
N SER A 129 -9.88 4.61 -1.81
CA SER A 129 -10.35 5.98 -1.60
C SER A 129 -9.19 6.88 -1.15
N ASP A 130 -9.32 8.18 -1.32
CA ASP A 130 -8.31 9.15 -0.84
C ASP A 130 -8.08 9.00 0.68
N SER A 131 -9.12 8.64 1.43
CA SER A 131 -9.02 8.35 2.86
C SER A 131 -8.20 7.09 3.12
N THR A 132 -8.45 6.01 2.36
CA THR A 132 -7.67 4.77 2.45
C THR A 132 -6.21 5.02 2.10
N ALA A 133 -5.94 5.74 1.02
CA ALA A 133 -4.57 6.08 0.61
C ALA A 133 -3.81 6.89 1.67
N PHE A 134 -4.50 7.72 2.46
CA PHE A 134 -3.89 8.51 3.53
C PHE A 134 -3.77 7.73 4.85
N TYR A 135 -4.85 7.11 5.37
CA TYR A 135 -4.87 6.48 6.69
C TYR A 135 -4.35 5.04 6.68
N HIS A 136 -4.46 4.33 5.54
CA HIS A 136 -3.94 2.98 5.31
C HIS A 136 -2.89 2.99 4.20
N ASN A 137 -1.89 3.86 4.35
CA ASN A 137 -0.88 4.15 3.34
C ASN A 137 0.20 3.08 3.18
N ARG A 138 0.11 1.95 3.89
CA ARG A 138 1.12 0.88 3.86
C ARG A 138 0.55 -0.45 3.46
N LEU A 139 1.46 -1.27 2.94
CA LEU A 139 1.30 -2.67 2.68
C LEU A 139 2.24 -3.46 3.58
N SER A 140 1.78 -4.59 4.09
CA SER A 140 2.56 -5.52 4.91
C SER A 140 2.65 -6.86 4.18
N GLY A 141 3.73 -7.10 3.46
CA GLY A 141 3.89 -8.33 2.67
C GLY A 141 4.85 -8.20 1.51
N PHE A 142 4.38 -8.46 0.30
CA PHE A 142 5.20 -8.50 -0.90
C PHE A 142 4.59 -7.65 -2.01
N LEU A 143 5.44 -7.02 -2.79
CA LEU A 143 5.12 -6.38 -4.06
C LEU A 143 6.15 -6.81 -5.09
N GLY A 144 5.70 -7.14 -6.27
CA GLY A 144 6.54 -7.29 -7.45
C GLY A 144 5.93 -6.54 -8.62
N HIS A 145 6.74 -5.75 -9.33
CA HIS A 145 6.28 -5.16 -10.57
C HIS A 145 7.35 -5.19 -11.66
N TYR A 146 6.87 -5.28 -12.88
CA TYR A 146 7.64 -5.09 -14.11
C TYR A 146 7.16 -3.84 -14.82
N LYS A 147 8.08 -2.97 -15.21
CA LYS A 147 7.82 -1.77 -16.03
C LYS A 147 8.65 -1.84 -17.29
N SER A 148 8.03 -1.70 -18.44
CA SER A 148 8.73 -1.66 -19.72
C SER A 148 9.60 -0.41 -19.83
N THR A 149 10.81 -0.57 -20.34
CA THR A 149 11.70 0.56 -20.71
C THR A 149 11.60 0.94 -22.18
N GLU A 150 10.94 0.10 -22.97
CA GLU A 150 10.77 0.32 -24.41
C GLU A 150 9.40 0.94 -24.73
N ARG A 151 8.40 0.65 -23.88
CA ARG A 151 7.03 1.16 -24.05
C ARG A 151 6.63 1.95 -22.82
N GLU A 152 6.46 3.24 -22.99
CA GLU A 152 6.00 4.11 -21.93
C GLU A 152 4.66 3.64 -21.35
N ASN A 153 4.48 3.80 -20.04
CA ASN A 153 3.26 3.42 -19.31
C ASN A 153 2.80 1.96 -19.53
N THR A 154 3.72 1.05 -19.86
CA THR A 154 3.46 -0.39 -19.94
C THR A 154 4.06 -1.08 -18.71
N TYR A 155 3.21 -1.70 -17.91
CA TYR A 155 3.60 -2.34 -16.65
C TYR A 155 2.63 -3.47 -16.27
N VAL A 156 3.09 -4.31 -15.36
CA VAL A 156 2.27 -5.25 -14.60
C VAL A 156 2.80 -5.32 -13.18
N GLU A 157 1.91 -5.41 -12.21
CA GLU A 157 2.26 -5.58 -10.80
C GLU A 157 1.33 -6.54 -10.08
N MET A 158 1.85 -7.10 -9.00
CA MET A 158 1.08 -7.86 -8.02
C MET A 158 1.64 -7.62 -6.62
N ALA A 159 0.74 -7.44 -5.66
CA ALA A 159 1.07 -7.31 -4.25
C ALA A 159 0.19 -8.22 -3.41
N ILE A 160 0.73 -8.66 -2.27
CA ILE A 160 -0.01 -9.31 -1.19
C ILE A 160 0.18 -8.44 0.04
N ASP A 161 -0.95 -7.99 0.62
CA ASP A 161 -1.02 -7.20 1.84
C ASP A 161 -1.63 -8.05 2.95
N TRP A 162 -0.86 -8.36 3.98
CA TRP A 162 -1.32 -9.12 5.13
C TRP A 162 -1.90 -8.18 6.17
N GLU A 163 -3.22 -8.16 6.29
CA GLU A 163 -3.95 -7.19 7.12
C GLU A 163 -4.30 -7.74 8.52
N GLY A 164 -4.30 -9.05 8.70
CA GLY A 164 -4.58 -9.68 10.01
C GLY A 164 -4.07 -11.09 10.12
N MET A 165 -3.55 -11.43 11.31
CA MET A 165 -3.13 -12.77 11.67
C MET A 165 -4.29 -13.54 12.32
N TYR A 166 -4.36 -14.85 12.10
CA TYR A 166 -5.28 -15.71 12.81
C TYR A 166 -5.01 -15.73 14.31
N SER A 167 -6.06 -15.63 15.09
CA SER A 167 -6.09 -15.98 16.51
C SER A 167 -7.44 -16.60 16.86
N GLU A 168 -7.63 -17.08 18.08
CA GLU A 168 -8.94 -17.59 18.53
C GLU A 168 -10.04 -16.52 18.48
N GLN A 169 -9.67 -15.23 18.50
CA GLN A 169 -10.58 -14.08 18.55
C GLN A 169 -10.56 -13.25 17.27
N SER A 170 -9.64 -13.51 16.34
CA SER A 170 -9.51 -12.76 15.10
C SER A 170 -9.36 -13.68 13.89
N ARG A 171 -9.91 -13.25 12.77
CA ARG A 171 -9.80 -13.93 11.48
C ARG A 171 -8.48 -13.57 10.82
N GLU A 172 -7.90 -14.50 10.06
CA GLU A 172 -6.85 -14.18 9.12
C GLU A 172 -7.41 -13.34 7.97
N MET A 173 -6.71 -12.29 7.61
CA MET A 173 -7.13 -11.37 6.57
C MET A 173 -5.94 -11.00 5.70
N PHE A 174 -6.09 -11.11 4.41
CA PHE A 174 -5.10 -10.60 3.45
C PHE A 174 -5.78 -10.09 2.18
N ARG A 175 -5.05 -9.24 1.48
CA ARG A 175 -5.50 -8.67 0.21
C ARG A 175 -4.48 -8.99 -0.88
N ILE A 176 -4.96 -9.51 -1.99
CA ILE A 176 -4.20 -9.61 -3.24
C ILE A 176 -4.59 -8.41 -4.11
N ILE A 177 -3.60 -7.69 -4.60
CA ILE A 177 -3.76 -6.51 -5.43
C ILE A 177 -2.96 -6.74 -6.70
N SER A 178 -3.54 -6.45 -7.85
CA SER A 178 -2.82 -6.54 -9.13
C SER A 178 -3.32 -5.48 -10.10
N ALA A 179 -2.42 -4.94 -10.88
CA ALA A 179 -2.76 -4.06 -11.99
C ALA A 179 -1.81 -4.27 -13.16
N GLY A 180 -2.28 -3.96 -14.34
CA GLY A 180 -1.46 -3.96 -15.53
C GLY A 180 -1.98 -2.99 -16.57
N ARG A 181 -1.07 -2.43 -17.34
CA ARG A 181 -1.38 -1.58 -18.50
C ARG A 181 -0.43 -1.93 -19.64
N TYR A 182 -0.98 -2.09 -20.81
CA TYR A 182 -0.24 -2.24 -22.05
C TYR A 182 -0.57 -1.09 -23.00
N THR A 183 0.44 -0.31 -23.37
CA THR A 183 0.31 0.84 -24.24
C THR A 183 0.72 0.47 -25.66
N LEU A 184 -0.19 0.69 -26.59
CA LEU A 184 0.01 0.50 -28.02
C LEU A 184 0.61 1.77 -28.67
N GLU A 185 0.91 1.68 -29.94
CA GLU A 185 1.28 2.84 -30.74
C GLU A 185 0.12 3.84 -30.83
N ARG A 186 0.46 5.12 -31.04
CA ARG A 186 -0.50 6.24 -31.16
C ARG A 186 -1.32 6.50 -29.88
N GLY A 187 -0.82 6.06 -28.70
CA GLY A 187 -1.41 6.39 -27.40
C GLY A 187 -2.61 5.53 -26.97
N PHE A 188 -3.04 4.54 -27.76
CA PHE A 188 -4.04 3.60 -27.31
C PHE A 188 -3.47 2.68 -26.22
N TYR A 189 -4.29 2.33 -25.24
CA TYR A 189 -3.91 1.41 -24.19
C TYR A 189 -5.09 0.60 -23.68
N PHE A 190 -4.79 -0.53 -23.09
CA PHE A 190 -5.72 -1.33 -22.30
C PHE A 190 -5.05 -1.80 -21.02
N GLY A 191 -5.85 -2.05 -20.01
CA GLY A 191 -5.34 -2.48 -18.73
C GLY A 191 -6.41 -3.05 -17.83
N TYR A 192 -5.99 -3.36 -16.62
CA TYR A 192 -6.87 -3.84 -15.57
C TYR A 192 -6.37 -3.39 -14.19
N ALA A 193 -7.29 -3.34 -13.24
CA ALA A 193 -7.02 -3.35 -11.82
C ALA A 193 -7.83 -4.48 -11.17
N PHE A 194 -7.24 -5.16 -10.19
CA PHE A 194 -7.81 -6.28 -9.48
C PHE A 194 -7.51 -6.18 -8.00
N SER A 195 -8.48 -6.52 -7.16
CA SER A 195 -8.28 -6.73 -5.73
C SER A 195 -9.16 -7.88 -5.27
N MET A 196 -8.58 -8.78 -4.50
CA MET A 196 -9.30 -9.81 -3.74
C MET A 196 -8.97 -9.61 -2.27
N PHE A 197 -10.00 -9.42 -1.45
CA PHE A 197 -9.85 -9.36 0.00
C PHE A 197 -10.41 -10.63 0.61
N HIS A 198 -9.56 -11.39 1.28
CA HIS A 198 -9.85 -12.68 1.87
C HIS A 198 -10.03 -12.57 3.37
N PHE A 199 -11.15 -13.11 3.88
CA PHE A 199 -11.41 -13.35 5.29
C PHE A 199 -11.50 -14.86 5.53
N ALA A 200 -10.52 -15.42 6.20
CA ALA A 200 -10.54 -16.82 6.59
C ALA A 200 -11.61 -17.09 7.66
N GLY A 201 -12.02 -18.32 7.83
CA GLY A 201 -12.85 -18.76 8.94
C GLY A 201 -12.14 -18.58 10.30
N SER A 202 -12.92 -18.59 11.37
CA SER A 202 -12.44 -18.62 12.75
C SER A 202 -13.36 -19.50 13.60
N LYS A 203 -12.97 -19.82 14.82
CA LYS A 203 -13.84 -20.57 15.76
C LYS A 203 -15.19 -19.89 16.04
N LEU A 204 -15.24 -18.55 15.91
CA LEU A 204 -16.46 -17.78 16.15
C LEU A 204 -17.27 -17.53 14.86
N ASN A 205 -16.62 -17.67 13.70
CA ASN A 205 -17.26 -17.49 12.41
C ASN A 205 -16.57 -18.41 11.39
N GLU A 206 -17.18 -19.56 11.14
CA GLU A 206 -16.61 -20.62 10.29
C GLU A 206 -16.63 -20.27 8.80
N ASN A 207 -17.39 -19.26 8.39
CA ASN A 207 -17.51 -18.89 7.00
C ASN A 207 -16.27 -18.18 6.45
N VAL A 208 -15.77 -18.62 5.33
CA VAL A 208 -14.78 -17.90 4.52
C VAL A 208 -15.51 -16.91 3.60
N THR A 209 -14.95 -15.72 3.48
CA THR A 209 -15.54 -14.65 2.66
C THR A 209 -14.48 -14.02 1.79
N ASP A 210 -14.72 -13.98 0.49
CA ASP A 210 -13.86 -13.29 -0.47
C ASP A 210 -14.61 -12.11 -1.10
N ASN A 211 -13.99 -10.95 -1.09
CA ASN A 211 -14.49 -9.76 -1.77
C ASN A 211 -13.60 -9.43 -2.96
N LEU A 212 -14.15 -9.54 -4.15
CA LEU A 212 -13.44 -9.35 -5.41
C LEU A 212 -13.86 -8.03 -6.06
N LEU A 213 -12.87 -7.27 -6.50
CA LEU A 213 -13.05 -6.13 -7.39
C LEU A 213 -12.20 -6.33 -8.63
N VAL A 214 -12.80 -6.16 -9.81
CA VAL A 214 -12.12 -6.25 -11.11
C VAL A 214 -12.51 -5.08 -11.98
N ASN A 215 -11.55 -4.36 -12.51
CA ASN A 215 -11.77 -3.21 -13.37
C ASN A 215 -10.92 -3.31 -14.65
N PRO A 216 -11.38 -4.01 -15.70
CA PRO A 216 -10.79 -3.90 -17.02
C PRO A 216 -11.14 -2.54 -17.64
N TYR A 217 -10.18 -1.96 -18.35
CA TYR A 217 -10.35 -0.67 -19.01
C TYR A 217 -9.56 -0.59 -20.31
N ALA A 218 -9.98 0.34 -21.18
CA ALA A 218 -9.22 0.76 -22.34
C ALA A 218 -9.27 2.28 -22.45
N GLY A 219 -8.29 2.86 -23.10
CA GLY A 219 -8.23 4.30 -23.26
C GLY A 219 -7.31 4.74 -24.40
N TRP A 220 -7.27 6.04 -24.57
CA TRP A 220 -6.48 6.71 -25.58
C TRP A 220 -5.96 8.05 -25.04
N GLY A 221 -4.63 8.15 -24.93
CA GLY A 221 -3.94 9.38 -24.61
C GLY A 221 -3.43 10.04 -25.90
N PHE A 222 -3.66 11.33 -26.08
CA PHE A 222 -3.17 12.09 -27.23
C PHE A 222 -2.93 13.55 -26.86
N ASN A 223 -1.98 14.16 -27.56
CA ASN A 223 -1.64 15.55 -27.40
C ASN A 223 -2.25 16.34 -28.56
N ALA A 224 -2.96 17.43 -28.25
CA ALA A 224 -3.43 18.44 -29.20
C ALA A 224 -3.01 19.82 -28.68
N PHE A 225 -3.94 20.70 -28.29
CA PHE A 225 -3.62 21.94 -27.55
C PHE A 225 -3.34 21.68 -26.08
N PHE A 226 -3.86 20.57 -25.56
CA PHE A 226 -3.67 20.04 -24.21
C PHE A 226 -3.40 18.55 -24.30
N ASP A 227 -2.92 17.97 -23.20
CA ASP A 227 -2.81 16.53 -23.04
C ASP A 227 -4.18 15.96 -22.68
N PHE A 228 -4.68 15.04 -23.49
CA PHE A 228 -5.94 14.36 -23.29
C PHE A 228 -5.68 12.89 -22.93
N ASP A 229 -6.43 12.37 -21.96
CA ASP A 229 -6.52 10.94 -21.65
C ASP A 229 -8.00 10.59 -21.45
N ILE A 230 -8.53 9.80 -22.38
CA ILE A 230 -9.91 9.31 -22.34
C ILE A 230 -9.87 7.83 -22.00
N LYS A 231 -10.47 7.47 -20.87
CA LYS A 231 -10.50 6.08 -20.36
C LYS A 231 -11.93 5.64 -20.09
N ALA A 232 -12.27 4.43 -20.53
CA ALA A 232 -13.52 3.77 -20.23
C ALA A 232 -13.27 2.34 -19.72
N GLY A 233 -14.07 1.87 -18.80
CA GLY A 233 -13.93 0.53 -18.22
C GLY A 233 -15.18 0.09 -17.47
N PHE A 234 -15.14 -1.14 -16.97
CA PHE A 234 -16.20 -1.71 -16.15
C PHE A 234 -15.66 -2.04 -14.77
N LEU A 235 -16.46 -1.84 -13.74
CA LEU A 235 -16.16 -2.28 -12.38
C LEU A 235 -17.07 -3.44 -12.02
N PHE A 236 -16.48 -4.60 -11.77
CA PHE A 236 -17.16 -5.77 -11.24
C PHE A 236 -16.83 -5.90 -9.75
N ALA A 237 -17.86 -6.03 -8.93
CA ALA A 237 -17.75 -6.34 -7.51
C ALA A 237 -18.49 -7.62 -7.22
N CYS A 238 -17.84 -8.56 -6.56
CA CYS A 238 -18.41 -9.85 -6.21
C CYS A 238 -18.02 -10.22 -4.78
N LEU A 239 -19.00 -10.62 -3.99
CA LEU A 239 -18.82 -11.15 -2.65
C LEU A 239 -19.12 -12.64 -2.68
N LEU A 240 -18.11 -13.46 -2.44
CA LEU A 240 -18.20 -14.91 -2.40
C LEU A 240 -18.23 -15.36 -0.94
N TYR A 241 -19.22 -16.19 -0.61
CA TYR A 241 -19.32 -16.86 0.68
C TYR A 241 -19.15 -18.36 0.45
N THR A 242 -18.25 -18.98 1.17
CA THR A 242 -18.19 -20.43 1.31
C THR A 242 -18.67 -20.78 2.71
N SER A 243 -19.79 -21.47 2.81
CA SER A 243 -20.18 -22.11 4.06
C SER A 243 -19.62 -23.52 4.03
N ASP A 244 -19.01 -23.98 5.14
CA ASP A 244 -18.57 -25.39 5.29
C ASP A 244 -19.74 -26.39 5.41
N ALA A 245 -20.91 -26.04 4.89
CA ALA A 245 -22.11 -26.89 4.91
C ALA A 245 -22.08 -28.05 3.87
N ALA A 246 -20.91 -28.47 3.44
CA ALA A 246 -20.76 -29.54 2.44
C ALA A 246 -20.15 -30.85 2.96
N ASP A 247 -19.92 -30.99 4.27
CA ASP A 247 -19.42 -32.21 4.90
C ASP A 247 -20.45 -32.79 5.90
N GLU A 248 -21.66 -33.15 5.44
CA GLU A 248 -22.53 -34.16 6.04
C GLU A 248 -22.88 -35.26 5.03
#